data_24449d11526a54e1b7d636485a648378
#
_entry.id   24449d11526a54e1b7d636485a648378
#
_cell.length_a   1.000
_cell.length_b   1.000
_cell.length_c   1.000
_cell.angle_alpha   90.00
_cell.angle_beta   90.00
_cell.angle_gamma   90.00
#
_symmetry.space_group_name_H-M   'P 1'
#
loop_
_entity.id
_entity.type
_entity.pdbx_description
1 polymer ?
#
loop_
_entity_poly.entity_id
_entity_poly.type
_entity_poly.pdbx_seq_one_letter_code
_entity_poly.pdbx_strand_id
1 'polypeptide(L)'
;HIAYNILNNKEDAEECVSDAYVGVWNAIPPARPDNFMAFISRITRNLSLKKLEFITRDKRSRDMSVSLEELEAVLPDERCVKDITGEELGSAISRFLRGQKAEARNVFIRKYYFFDSVKEIAARYSFTESKVKNMLLHTRKKLRDYLVKEDIWI
;
A
#
# COMPACT_ATOMS: atom_id res chain seq x y z
N HIS A 1 14.06 -0.20 -1.89
CA HIS A 1 13.14 -1.31 -2.17
C HIS A 1 11.74 -0.81 -2.56
N ILE A 2 11.04 -0.04 -1.69
CA ILE A 2 9.68 0.48 -1.99
C ILE A 2 9.66 1.22 -3.34
N ALA A 3 10.53 2.20 -3.52
CA ALA A 3 10.58 2.98 -4.75
C ALA A 3 10.85 2.09 -5.99
N TYR A 4 11.76 1.15 -5.87
CA TYR A 4 12.06 0.21 -6.96
C TYR A 4 10.86 -0.68 -7.31
N ASN A 5 10.14 -1.20 -6.32
CA ASN A 5 8.94 -2.02 -6.57
C ASN A 5 7.83 -1.23 -7.28
N ILE A 6 7.74 0.07 -7.02
CA ILE A 6 6.73 0.94 -7.65
C ILE A 6 7.15 1.36 -9.05
N LEU A 7 8.40 1.79 -9.22
CA LEU A 7 8.87 2.42 -10.45
C LEU A 7 9.47 1.42 -11.45
N ASN A 8 9.91 0.25 -10.97
CA ASN A 8 10.61 -0.78 -11.74
C ASN A 8 11.79 -0.23 -12.57
N ASN A 9 12.40 0.85 -12.09
CA ASN A 9 13.56 1.51 -12.66
C ASN A 9 14.48 1.91 -11.52
N LYS A 10 15.76 1.57 -11.64
CA LYS A 10 16.75 1.80 -10.58
C LYS A 10 17.08 3.29 -10.40
N GLU A 11 17.27 4.00 -11.50
CA GLU A 11 17.64 5.42 -11.49
C GLU A 11 16.51 6.27 -10.91
N ASP A 12 15.28 6.04 -11.37
CA ASP A 12 14.08 6.69 -10.83
C ASP A 12 13.86 6.37 -9.35
N ALA A 13 14.15 5.14 -8.94
CA ALA A 13 14.00 4.73 -7.55
C ALA A 13 15.05 5.42 -6.65
N GLU A 14 16.31 5.54 -7.10
CA GLU A 14 17.38 6.23 -6.39
C GLU A 14 17.07 7.73 -6.27
N GLU A 15 16.59 8.38 -7.31
CA GLU A 15 16.14 9.77 -7.27
C GLU A 15 15.01 9.96 -6.25
N CYS A 16 13.95 9.12 -6.30
CA CYS A 16 12.88 9.20 -5.31
C CYS A 16 13.34 8.97 -3.86
N VAL A 17 14.34 8.14 -3.65
CA VAL A 17 14.93 7.96 -2.30
C VAL A 17 15.67 9.22 -1.87
N SER A 18 16.43 9.85 -2.76
CA SER A 18 17.11 11.13 -2.47
C SER A 18 16.10 12.23 -2.13
N ASP A 19 15.03 12.36 -2.92
CA ASP A 19 13.94 13.29 -2.67
C ASP A 19 13.22 13.01 -1.33
N ALA A 20 13.09 11.72 -0.97
CA ALA A 20 12.50 11.35 0.31
C ALA A 20 13.36 11.81 1.49
N TYR A 21 14.69 11.74 1.41
CA TYR A 21 15.57 12.28 2.45
C TYR A 21 15.43 13.80 2.56
N VAL A 22 15.36 14.51 1.44
CA VAL A 22 15.11 15.96 1.44
C VAL A 22 13.75 16.28 2.04
N GLY A 23 12.72 15.50 1.67
CA GLY A 23 11.38 15.64 2.23
C GLY A 23 11.32 15.42 3.75
N VAL A 24 12.05 14.43 4.26
CA VAL A 24 12.22 14.20 5.70
C VAL A 24 12.93 15.36 6.38
N TRP A 25 14.03 15.84 5.80
CA TRP A 25 14.80 16.95 6.32
C TRP A 25 13.95 18.22 6.46
N ASN A 26 13.15 18.52 5.46
CA ASN A 26 12.26 19.68 5.48
C ASN A 26 11.04 19.52 6.42
N ALA A 27 10.64 18.30 6.71
CA ALA A 27 9.51 18.01 7.58
C ALA A 27 9.88 18.01 9.08
N ILE A 28 11.15 17.75 9.42
CA ILE A 28 11.65 17.68 10.79
C ILE A 28 12.67 18.80 11.07
N PRO A 29 12.39 19.80 11.96
CA PRO A 29 11.13 20.03 12.63
C PRO A 29 10.10 20.70 11.69
N PRO A 30 8.78 20.77 11.99
CA PRO A 30 8.15 20.52 13.30
C PRO A 30 7.66 19.08 13.52
N ALA A 31 7.63 18.22 12.48
CA ALA A 31 7.15 16.85 12.63
C ALA A 31 8.02 16.05 13.62
N ARG A 32 7.36 15.29 14.50
CA ARG A 32 8.00 14.39 15.46
C ARG A 32 7.39 12.99 15.32
N PRO A 33 7.83 12.20 14.32
CA PRO A 33 7.25 10.88 14.09
C PRO A 33 7.64 9.89 15.20
N ASP A 34 6.67 9.19 15.79
CA ASP A 34 6.91 8.11 16.76
C ASP A 34 7.68 6.95 16.14
N ASN A 35 7.48 6.70 14.84
CA ASN A 35 8.20 5.69 14.08
C ASN A 35 8.83 6.31 12.83
N PHE A 36 10.12 6.60 12.92
CA PHE A 36 10.88 7.23 11.84
C PHE A 36 10.90 6.38 10.55
N MET A 37 11.03 5.04 10.68
CA MET A 37 11.04 4.16 9.50
C MET A 37 9.69 4.13 8.78
N ALA A 38 8.59 4.16 9.52
CA ALA A 38 7.26 4.27 8.92
C ALA A 38 7.06 5.64 8.24
N PHE A 39 7.58 6.70 8.85
CA PHE A 39 7.49 8.06 8.33
C PHE A 39 8.24 8.21 6.99
N ILE A 40 9.51 7.80 6.93
CA ILE A 40 10.31 7.85 5.69
C ILE A 40 9.74 6.92 4.62
N SER A 41 9.26 5.72 5.01
CA SER A 41 8.62 4.78 4.08
C SER A 41 7.38 5.38 3.43
N ARG A 42 6.57 6.11 4.18
CA ARG A 42 5.38 6.82 3.68
C ARG A 42 5.77 7.91 2.68
N ILE A 43 6.77 8.73 3.00
CA ILE A 43 7.25 9.79 2.11
C ILE A 43 7.79 9.17 0.81
N THR A 44 8.67 8.18 0.90
CA THR A 44 9.24 7.48 -0.26
C THR A 44 8.14 6.89 -1.15
N ARG A 45 7.15 6.21 -0.55
CA ARG A 45 6.02 5.63 -1.28
C ARG A 45 5.21 6.70 -2.02
N ASN A 46 4.87 7.79 -1.34
CA ASN A 46 4.07 8.86 -1.94
C ASN A 46 4.80 9.53 -3.10
N LEU A 47 6.09 9.80 -2.97
CA LEU A 47 6.92 10.36 -4.05
C LEU A 47 7.00 9.40 -5.23
N SER A 48 7.21 8.10 -4.97
CA SER A 48 7.28 7.08 -6.02
C SER A 48 5.97 6.93 -6.76
N LEU A 49 4.82 6.95 -6.07
CA LEU A 49 3.50 6.90 -6.71
C LEU A 49 3.24 8.15 -7.56
N LYS A 50 3.59 9.35 -7.05
CA LYS A 50 3.46 10.60 -7.80
C LYS A 50 4.35 10.60 -9.05
N LYS A 51 5.58 10.11 -8.94
CA LYS A 51 6.50 9.97 -10.10
C LYS A 51 5.96 8.95 -11.09
N LEU A 52 5.44 7.81 -10.62
CA LEU A 52 4.82 6.83 -11.48
C LEU A 52 3.62 7.39 -12.23
N GLU A 53 2.73 8.12 -11.56
CA GLU A 53 1.58 8.80 -12.18
C GLU A 53 2.04 9.75 -13.29
N PHE A 54 3.11 10.49 -13.05
CA PHE A 54 3.72 11.36 -14.06
C PHE A 54 4.27 10.59 -15.27
N ILE A 55 4.99 9.47 -15.03
CA ILE A 55 5.58 8.64 -16.08
C ILE A 55 4.50 7.84 -16.84
N THR A 56 3.46 7.38 -16.15
CA THR A 56 2.44 6.48 -16.71
C THR A 56 1.25 7.19 -17.34
N ARG A 57 1.29 8.50 -17.45
CA ARG A 57 0.36 9.18 -18.38
C ARG A 57 0.37 8.52 -19.77
N ASP A 58 1.48 7.84 -20.12
CA ASP A 58 1.65 7.15 -21.42
C ASP A 58 1.76 5.61 -21.34
N LYS A 59 2.04 4.96 -20.21
CA LYS A 59 2.18 3.48 -20.12
C LYS A 59 1.84 2.93 -18.73
N ARG A 60 0.68 2.28 -18.56
CA ARG A 60 0.33 1.51 -17.36
C ARG A 60 1.24 0.29 -17.16
N SER A 61 1.99 0.25 -16.06
CA SER A 61 2.73 -0.96 -15.64
C SER A 61 1.74 -2.05 -15.19
N ARG A 62 1.73 -3.20 -15.88
CA ARG A 62 0.77 -4.30 -15.71
C ARG A 62 0.65 -4.84 -14.29
N ASP A 63 1.76 -5.11 -13.61
CA ASP A 63 1.73 -5.80 -12.31
C ASP A 63 1.19 -4.92 -11.16
N MET A 64 1.43 -3.61 -11.22
CA MET A 64 0.91 -2.67 -10.25
C MET A 64 -0.57 -2.37 -10.49
N SER A 65 -0.99 -2.27 -11.76
CA SER A 65 -2.38 -2.17 -12.16
C SER A 65 -3.21 -3.33 -11.60
N VAL A 66 -2.75 -4.57 -11.77
CA VAL A 66 -3.41 -5.76 -11.21
C VAL A 66 -3.54 -5.71 -9.69
N SER A 67 -2.51 -5.26 -8.96
CA SER A 67 -2.57 -5.16 -7.51
C SER A 67 -3.52 -4.06 -7.03
N LEU A 68 -3.58 -2.94 -7.74
CA LEU A 68 -4.53 -1.86 -7.45
C LEU A 68 -5.96 -2.28 -7.80
N GLU A 69 -6.18 -2.88 -8.98
CA GLU A 69 -7.48 -3.41 -9.39
C GLU A 69 -8.02 -4.48 -8.43
N GLU A 70 -7.14 -5.37 -7.94
CA GLU A 70 -7.52 -6.36 -6.90
C GLU A 70 -7.96 -5.71 -5.59
N LEU A 71 -7.37 -4.57 -5.22
CA LEU A 71 -7.74 -3.84 -4.01
C LEU A 71 -8.98 -2.96 -4.27
N GLU A 72 -9.06 -2.30 -5.42
CA GLU A 72 -10.24 -1.52 -5.84
C GLU A 72 -11.51 -2.37 -5.87
N ALA A 73 -11.42 -3.64 -6.29
CA ALA A 73 -12.56 -4.55 -6.27
C ALA A 73 -13.14 -4.82 -4.86
N VAL A 74 -12.40 -4.49 -3.80
CA VAL A 74 -12.83 -4.64 -2.41
C VAL A 74 -12.94 -3.31 -1.65
N LEU A 75 -12.58 -2.21 -2.28
CA LEU A 75 -12.80 -0.86 -1.75
C LEU A 75 -14.06 -0.25 -2.38
N PRO A 76 -14.77 0.61 -1.67
CA PRO A 76 -15.94 1.30 -2.22
C PRO A 76 -15.54 2.16 -3.43
N ASP A 77 -16.35 2.14 -4.49
CA ASP A 77 -16.28 3.10 -5.58
C ASP A 77 -16.57 4.50 -5.01
N GLU A 78 -15.92 5.54 -5.55
CA GLU A 78 -16.17 6.95 -5.16
C GLU A 78 -17.67 7.32 -5.23
N ARG A 79 -18.44 6.62 -6.09
CA ARG A 79 -19.89 6.79 -6.22
C ARG A 79 -20.71 6.14 -5.10
N CYS A 80 -20.11 5.22 -4.34
CA CYS A 80 -20.76 4.47 -3.25
C CYS A 80 -20.33 4.97 -1.87
N VAL A 81 -19.43 5.94 -1.79
CA VAL A 81 -18.90 6.50 -0.55
C VAL A 81 -19.69 7.74 -0.18
N LYS A 82 -20.48 7.65 0.88
CA LYS A 82 -21.06 8.86 1.49
C LYS A 82 -19.95 9.65 2.19
N ASP A 83 -19.52 10.76 1.60
CA ASP A 83 -18.70 11.82 2.21
C ASP A 83 -17.50 11.36 3.09
N ILE A 84 -16.92 10.18 2.83
CA ILE A 84 -15.78 9.67 3.60
C ILE A 84 -14.49 10.18 2.99
N THR A 85 -13.67 10.83 3.81
CA THR A 85 -12.36 11.29 3.39
C THR A 85 -11.37 10.12 3.25
N GLY A 86 -10.34 10.28 2.41
CA GLY A 86 -9.28 9.27 2.28
C GLY A 86 -8.57 8.96 3.62
N GLU A 87 -8.57 9.91 4.57
CA GLU A 87 -8.03 9.70 5.92
C GLU A 87 -8.90 8.78 6.76
N GLU A 88 -10.21 8.92 6.68
CA GLU A 88 -11.18 8.06 7.40
C GLU A 88 -11.12 6.63 6.88
N LEU A 89 -11.09 6.44 5.55
CA LEU A 89 -10.90 5.14 4.93
C LEU A 89 -9.57 4.51 5.34
N GLY A 90 -8.47 5.28 5.31
CA GLY A 90 -7.15 4.83 5.75
C GLY A 90 -7.13 4.42 7.23
N SER A 91 -7.83 5.16 8.08
CA SER A 91 -7.98 4.85 9.51
C SER A 91 -8.78 3.58 9.73
N ALA A 92 -9.86 3.36 8.98
CA ALA A 92 -10.68 2.15 9.04
C ALA A 92 -9.87 0.92 8.60
N ILE A 93 -9.15 0.99 7.48
CA ILE A 93 -8.26 -0.08 7.01
C ILE A 93 -7.18 -0.38 8.07
N SER A 94 -6.60 0.64 8.67
CA SER A 94 -5.59 0.48 9.73
C SER A 94 -6.15 -0.21 10.97
N ARG A 95 -7.37 0.13 11.39
CA ARG A 95 -8.07 -0.56 12.50
C ARG A 95 -8.35 -2.02 12.16
N PHE A 96 -8.88 -2.28 10.97
CA PHE A 96 -9.11 -3.64 10.48
C PHE A 96 -7.83 -4.48 10.52
N LEU A 97 -6.72 -3.97 9.98
CA LEU A 97 -5.46 -4.69 9.90
C LEU A 97 -4.85 -4.97 11.29
N ARG A 98 -5.04 -4.08 12.27
CA ARG A 98 -4.61 -4.33 13.66
C ARG A 98 -5.33 -5.53 14.28
N GLY A 99 -6.58 -5.78 13.92
CA GLY A 99 -7.36 -6.93 14.37
C GLY A 99 -7.03 -8.24 13.65
N GLN A 100 -6.23 -8.24 12.58
CA GLN A 100 -5.86 -9.45 11.86
C GLN A 100 -4.67 -10.16 12.52
N LYS A 101 -4.57 -11.50 12.30
CA LYS A 101 -3.37 -12.26 12.67
C LYS A 101 -2.13 -11.64 12.02
N ALA A 102 -1.01 -11.62 12.75
CA ALA A 102 0.22 -10.96 12.32
C ALA A 102 0.68 -11.41 10.91
N GLU A 103 0.59 -12.70 10.58
CA GLU A 103 0.96 -13.22 9.26
C GLU A 103 0.10 -12.60 8.16
N ALA A 104 -1.24 -12.60 8.31
CA ALA A 104 -2.16 -12.08 7.31
C ALA A 104 -1.99 -10.56 7.12
N ARG A 105 -1.85 -9.83 8.23
CA ARG A 105 -1.57 -8.40 8.22
C ARG A 105 -0.27 -8.09 7.49
N ASN A 106 0.80 -8.80 7.82
CA ASN A 106 2.12 -8.56 7.22
C ASN A 106 2.11 -8.86 5.71
N VAL A 107 1.51 -9.98 5.30
CA VAL A 107 1.35 -10.34 3.88
C VAL A 107 0.55 -9.27 3.13
N PHE A 108 -0.55 -8.77 3.72
CA PHE A 108 -1.37 -7.71 3.13
C PHE A 108 -0.57 -6.40 2.96
N ILE A 109 0.12 -5.96 4.03
CA ILE A 109 0.95 -4.75 4.00
C ILE A 109 2.07 -4.90 2.98
N ARG A 110 2.75 -6.05 2.92
CA ARG A 110 3.81 -6.29 1.94
C ARG A 110 3.30 -6.18 0.50
N LYS A 111 2.12 -6.73 0.22
CA LYS A 111 1.53 -6.70 -1.13
C LYS A 111 1.07 -5.29 -1.54
N TYR A 112 0.29 -4.60 -0.69
CA TYR A 112 -0.42 -3.38 -1.10
C TYR A 112 0.25 -2.08 -0.66
N TYR A 113 1.12 -2.13 0.33
CA TYR A 113 1.87 -0.95 0.76
C TYR A 113 3.30 -0.92 0.19
N PHE A 114 4.00 -2.06 0.22
CA PHE A 114 5.37 -2.20 -0.27
C PHE A 114 5.46 -2.67 -1.73
N PHE A 115 4.35 -3.10 -2.32
CA PHE A 115 4.24 -3.64 -3.68
C PHE A 115 5.15 -4.84 -3.96
N ASP A 116 5.42 -5.65 -2.93
CA ASP A 116 6.16 -6.89 -3.12
C ASP A 116 5.37 -7.87 -4.00
N SER A 117 6.07 -8.61 -4.83
CA SER A 117 5.49 -9.73 -5.57
C SER A 117 5.11 -10.88 -4.63
N VAL A 118 4.16 -11.71 -5.06
CA VAL A 118 3.76 -12.92 -4.30
C VAL A 118 4.98 -13.82 -4.02
N LYS A 119 5.89 -13.93 -4.99
CA LYS A 119 7.13 -14.71 -4.88
C LYS A 119 8.06 -14.16 -3.80
N GLU A 120 8.26 -12.86 -3.73
CA GLU A 120 9.09 -12.20 -2.71
C GLU A 120 8.48 -12.35 -1.32
N ILE A 121 7.16 -12.20 -1.20
CA ILE A 121 6.44 -12.40 0.07
C ILE A 121 6.58 -13.87 0.52
N ALA A 122 6.38 -14.83 -0.39
CA ALA A 122 6.52 -16.24 -0.12
C ALA A 122 7.95 -16.58 0.38
N ALA A 123 8.98 -16.09 -0.32
CA ALA A 123 10.37 -16.27 0.08
C ALA A 123 10.67 -15.64 1.45
N ARG A 124 10.18 -14.42 1.72
CA ARG A 124 10.42 -13.69 2.97
C ARG A 124 9.87 -14.37 4.21
N TYR A 125 8.70 -15.00 4.09
CA TYR A 125 8.01 -15.63 5.22
C TYR A 125 8.10 -17.17 5.20
N SER A 126 8.87 -17.76 4.28
CA SER A 126 8.96 -19.21 4.08
C SER A 126 7.58 -19.86 3.86
N PHE A 127 6.74 -19.17 3.09
CA PHE A 127 5.43 -19.65 2.67
C PHE A 127 5.46 -20.15 1.23
N THR A 128 4.47 -20.95 0.84
CA THR A 128 4.21 -21.22 -0.57
C THR A 128 3.47 -20.04 -1.21
N GLU A 129 3.66 -19.83 -2.50
CA GLU A 129 2.91 -18.78 -3.23
C GLU A 129 1.40 -18.98 -3.14
N SER A 130 0.93 -20.24 -3.15
CA SER A 130 -0.49 -20.57 -2.98
C SER A 130 -1.01 -20.14 -1.60
N LYS A 131 -0.21 -20.34 -0.53
CA LYS A 131 -0.56 -19.87 0.81
C LYS A 131 -0.69 -18.34 0.83
N VAL A 132 0.26 -17.62 0.22
CA VAL A 132 0.22 -16.16 0.14
C VAL A 132 -1.03 -15.68 -0.61
N LYS A 133 -1.33 -16.26 -1.79
CA LYS A 133 -2.52 -15.93 -2.58
C LYS A 133 -3.81 -16.16 -1.79
N ASN A 134 -3.94 -17.28 -1.10
CA ASN A 134 -5.10 -17.59 -0.28
C ASN A 134 -5.24 -16.61 0.90
N MET A 135 -4.13 -16.26 1.57
CA MET A 135 -4.15 -15.28 2.66
C MET A 135 -4.61 -13.92 2.17
N LEU A 136 -4.13 -13.46 1.02
CA LEU A 136 -4.55 -12.20 0.39
C LEU A 136 -6.04 -12.23 0.05
N LEU A 137 -6.53 -13.30 -0.59
CA LEU A 137 -7.94 -13.48 -0.93
C LEU A 137 -8.85 -13.39 0.30
N HIS A 138 -8.51 -14.15 1.35
CA HIS A 138 -9.30 -14.16 2.58
C HIS A 138 -9.25 -12.80 3.32
N THR A 139 -8.08 -12.14 3.33
CA THR A 139 -7.96 -10.84 3.99
C THR A 139 -8.73 -9.75 3.24
N ARG A 140 -8.72 -9.76 1.90
CA ARG A 140 -9.55 -8.86 1.09
C ARG A 140 -11.04 -9.05 1.35
N LYS A 141 -11.50 -10.31 1.36
CA LYS A 141 -12.91 -10.61 1.66
C LYS A 141 -13.32 -10.09 3.04
N LYS A 142 -12.51 -10.36 4.06
CA LYS A 142 -12.76 -9.85 5.42
C LYS A 142 -12.73 -8.32 5.50
N LEU A 143 -11.84 -7.67 4.74
CA LEU A 143 -11.79 -6.21 4.68
C LEU A 143 -13.09 -5.65 4.10
N ARG A 144 -13.57 -6.24 2.99
CA ARG A 144 -14.85 -5.85 2.40
C ARG A 144 -16.00 -5.99 3.40
N ASP A 145 -16.12 -7.18 4.03
CA ASP A 145 -17.17 -7.45 5.02
C ASP A 145 -17.08 -6.45 6.21
N TYR A 146 -15.87 -6.08 6.61
CA TYR A 146 -15.63 -5.08 7.65
C TYR A 146 -16.08 -3.68 7.22
N LEU A 147 -15.73 -3.24 6.01
CA LEU A 147 -16.10 -1.93 5.50
C LEU A 147 -17.62 -1.79 5.30
N VAL A 148 -18.29 -2.85 4.86
CA VAL A 148 -19.76 -2.91 4.80
C VAL A 148 -20.37 -2.75 6.19
N LYS A 149 -19.82 -3.44 7.19
CA LYS A 149 -20.31 -3.38 8.57
C LYS A 149 -20.10 -2.01 9.25
N GLU A 150 -19.07 -1.29 8.84
CA GLU A 150 -18.76 0.07 9.35
C GLU A 150 -19.52 1.17 8.57
N ASP A 151 -20.50 0.80 7.73
CA ASP A 151 -21.24 1.71 6.83
C ASP A 151 -20.34 2.55 5.89
N ILE A 152 -19.12 2.08 5.65
CA ILE A 152 -18.15 2.69 4.73
C ILE A 152 -18.40 2.21 3.31
N TRP A 153 -19.05 1.06 3.17
CA TRP A 153 -19.45 0.46 1.91
C TRP A 153 -20.96 0.21 1.90
N ILE A 154 -21.63 0.64 0.85
CA ILE A 154 -23.04 0.36 0.58
C ILE A 154 -23.16 -0.62 -0.60
#